data_58b343a76e16a3a79893ddb7b55b879d
#
_entry.id   58b343a76e16a3a79893ddb7b55b879d
#
_cell.length_a   1.000
_cell.length_b   1.000
_cell.length_c   1.000
_cell.angle_alpha   90.00
_cell.angle_beta   90.00
_cell.angle_gamma   90.00
#
_symmetry.space_group_name_H-M   'P 1'
#
loop_
_entity.id
_entity.type
_entity.pdbx_description
1 polymer ?
#
loop_
_entity_poly.entity_id
_entity_poly.type
_entity_poly.pdbx_seq_one_letter_code
_entity_poly.pdbx_strand_id
1 'polypeptide(L)'
;MAQMNRNPIQVEDYLYLVSTVIFLYITPHTDITGMEYDDLYQTGCLALCDAAASYHEEKAASFPTYAAVVIRNRLYDYCRHMYHIHSRLLYLDADLSEDGEGTFLQNQVLEPAAP
;
A
#
# COMPACT_ATOMS: atom_id res chain seq x y z
N MET A 1 26.05 -9.13 -26.16
CA MET A 1 25.44 -8.56 -26.21
C MET A 1 24.09 -8.82 -26.12
N ALA A 2 23.74 -9.85 -26.01
CA ALA A 2 22.44 -10.08 -25.96
C ALA A 2 21.68 -9.37 -25.01
N GLN A 3 22.24 -9.18 -23.96
CA GLN A 3 21.49 -8.63 -22.97
C GLN A 3 21.07 -7.36 -23.29
N MET A 4 21.73 -6.82 -24.12
CA MET A 4 21.36 -5.61 -24.28
C MET A 4 20.22 -5.56 -25.07
N ASN A 5 19.79 -6.56 -25.62
CA ASN A 5 18.64 -6.43 -26.27
C ASN A 5 17.50 -6.35 -25.44
N ARG A 6 17.61 -6.67 -24.21
CA ARG A 6 16.53 -6.60 -23.38
C ARG A 6 16.25 -5.19 -23.08
N ASN A 7 15.17 -4.65 -23.47
CA ASN A 7 14.81 -3.28 -23.15
C ASN A 7 14.48 -3.16 -21.71
N PRO A 8 14.99 -2.16 -21.05
CA PRO A 8 14.57 -1.94 -19.67
C PRO A 8 13.10 -1.62 -19.64
N ILE A 9 12.45 -2.01 -18.57
CA ILE A 9 11.05 -1.72 -18.40
C ILE A 9 10.90 -0.24 -18.13
N GLN A 10 10.07 0.42 -18.94
CA GLN A 10 9.82 1.83 -18.75
C GLN A 10 8.63 1.97 -17.84
N VAL A 11 8.87 2.32 -16.61
CA VAL A 11 7.83 2.40 -15.60
C VAL A 11 6.71 3.34 -16.04
N GLU A 12 7.08 4.40 -16.76
CA GLU A 12 6.09 5.37 -17.19
C GLU A 12 5.01 4.76 -18.07
N ASP A 13 5.34 3.72 -18.79
CA ASP A 13 4.38 3.09 -19.68
C ASP A 13 3.36 2.28 -18.91
N TYR A 14 3.62 2.02 -17.63
CA TYR A 14 2.75 1.15 -16.83
C TYR A 14 2.10 1.87 -15.66
N LEU A 15 2.18 3.20 -15.62
CA LEU A 15 1.54 3.92 -14.53
C LEU A 15 0.04 3.67 -14.48
N TYR A 16 -0.56 3.36 -15.63
CA TYR A 16 -2.00 3.10 -15.64
C TYR A 16 -2.34 1.90 -14.76
N LEU A 17 -1.38 1.01 -14.50
CA LEU A 17 -1.66 -0.13 -13.64
C LEU A 17 -1.96 0.32 -12.23
N VAL A 18 -1.28 1.36 -11.77
CA VAL A 18 -1.47 1.84 -10.40
C VAL A 18 -2.90 2.33 -10.21
N SER A 19 -3.35 3.20 -11.10
CA SER A 19 -4.71 3.73 -10.96
C SER A 19 -5.75 2.64 -11.19
N THR A 20 -5.49 1.70 -12.08
CA THR A 20 -6.42 0.62 -12.32
C THR A 20 -6.56 -0.28 -11.10
N VAL A 21 -5.43 -0.61 -10.46
CA VAL A 21 -5.47 -1.45 -9.27
C VAL A 21 -6.20 -0.74 -8.14
N ILE A 22 -5.95 0.55 -7.96
CA ILE A 22 -6.66 1.30 -6.93
C ILE A 22 -8.15 1.27 -7.22
N PHE A 23 -8.52 1.55 -8.47
CA PHE A 23 -9.93 1.58 -8.84
C PHE A 23 -10.61 0.24 -8.58
N LEU A 24 -9.93 -0.86 -8.88
CA LEU A 24 -10.56 -2.16 -8.78
C LEU A 24 -10.55 -2.75 -7.38
N TYR A 25 -9.55 -2.44 -6.58
CA TYR A 25 -9.37 -3.16 -5.32
C TYR A 25 -9.35 -2.31 -4.07
N ILE A 26 -9.15 -1.02 -4.19
CA ILE A 26 -8.91 -0.18 -3.02
C ILE A 26 -9.94 0.93 -2.96
N THR A 27 -10.36 1.27 -1.76
CA THR A 27 -11.28 2.40 -1.58
C THR A 27 -10.54 3.51 -0.85
N PRO A 28 -10.31 4.64 -1.51
CA PRO A 28 -9.67 5.75 -0.82
C PRO A 28 -10.57 6.33 0.26
N HIS A 29 -9.95 6.88 1.29
CA HIS A 29 -10.69 7.48 2.39
C HIS A 29 -10.07 8.83 2.70
N THR A 30 -10.85 9.88 2.62
CA THR A 30 -10.33 11.21 2.89
C THR A 30 -10.29 11.49 4.38
N ASP A 31 -10.96 10.69 5.19
CA ASP A 31 -10.97 10.90 6.64
C ASP A 31 -9.95 10.03 7.36
N ILE A 32 -9.13 9.31 6.65
CA ILE A 32 -8.08 8.50 7.26
C ILE A 32 -6.76 8.99 6.70
N THR A 33 -5.91 9.48 7.57
CA THR A 33 -4.62 10.00 7.15
C THR A 33 -3.85 8.92 6.40
N GLY A 34 -3.34 9.27 5.24
CA GLY A 34 -2.57 8.34 4.44
C GLY A 34 -3.39 7.47 3.53
N MET A 35 -4.72 7.63 3.51
CA MET A 35 -5.57 6.79 2.69
C MET A 35 -6.25 7.56 1.57
N GLU A 36 -5.80 8.76 1.30
CA GLU A 36 -6.34 9.50 0.17
C GLU A 36 -5.74 8.97 -1.11
N TYR A 37 -6.38 9.26 -2.21
CA TYR A 37 -5.96 8.73 -3.49
C TYR A 37 -4.49 9.02 -3.78
N ASP A 38 -4.03 10.23 -3.50
CA ASP A 38 -2.65 10.57 -3.79
C ASP A 38 -1.67 9.73 -3.00
N ASP A 39 -2.00 9.42 -1.76
CA ASP A 39 -1.14 8.57 -0.93
C ASP A 39 -1.08 7.16 -1.49
N LEU A 40 -2.24 6.66 -1.91
CA LEU A 40 -2.31 5.33 -2.48
C LEU A 40 -1.57 5.28 -3.82
N TYR A 41 -1.70 6.33 -4.60
CA TYR A 41 -1.05 6.36 -5.89
C TYR A 41 0.47 6.35 -5.73
N GLN A 42 0.99 7.12 -4.80
CA GLN A 42 2.43 7.15 -4.58
C GLN A 42 2.94 5.79 -4.11
N THR A 43 2.21 5.16 -3.20
CA THR A 43 2.59 3.85 -2.71
C THR A 43 2.58 2.84 -3.86
N GLY A 44 1.57 2.93 -4.71
CA GLY A 44 1.49 2.03 -5.86
C GLY A 44 2.61 2.27 -6.85
N CYS A 45 3.01 3.51 -7.04
CA CYS A 45 4.10 3.82 -7.94
C CYS A 45 5.42 3.24 -7.44
N LEU A 46 5.64 3.30 -6.12
CA LEU A 46 6.84 2.68 -5.57
C LEU A 46 6.81 1.18 -5.76
N ALA A 47 5.64 0.57 -5.61
CA ALA A 47 5.50 -0.85 -5.83
C ALA A 47 5.77 -1.21 -7.29
N LEU A 48 5.32 -0.36 -8.20
CA LEU A 48 5.57 -0.58 -9.62
C LEU A 48 7.06 -0.55 -9.92
N CYS A 49 7.78 0.39 -9.31
CA CYS A 49 9.22 0.45 -9.49
C CYS A 49 9.89 -0.80 -8.95
N ASP A 50 9.44 -1.28 -7.80
CA ASP A 50 9.99 -2.50 -7.24
C ASP A 50 9.70 -3.69 -8.14
N ALA A 51 8.51 -3.72 -8.73
CA ALA A 51 8.14 -4.81 -9.62
C ALA A 51 9.05 -4.80 -10.85
N ALA A 52 9.34 -3.61 -11.38
CA ALA A 52 10.20 -3.51 -12.55
C ALA A 52 11.60 -4.01 -12.24
N ALA A 53 12.06 -3.75 -11.03
CA ALA A 53 13.40 -4.17 -10.65
C ALA A 53 13.50 -5.66 -10.40
N SER A 54 12.40 -6.29 -10.00
CA SER A 54 12.44 -7.70 -9.62
C SER A 54 11.85 -8.65 -10.66
N TYR A 55 11.34 -8.11 -11.74
CA TYR A 55 10.70 -8.96 -12.74
C TYR A 55 11.73 -9.73 -13.57
N HIS A 56 11.43 -10.98 -13.85
CA HIS A 56 12.27 -11.82 -14.69
C HIS A 56 11.44 -12.33 -15.84
N GLU A 57 11.93 -12.17 -17.04
CA GLU A 57 11.20 -12.56 -18.20
C GLU A 57 10.92 -14.05 -18.28
N GLU A 58 11.70 -14.84 -17.57
CA GLU A 58 11.46 -16.27 -17.58
C GLU A 58 10.21 -16.65 -16.84
N LYS A 59 9.64 -15.75 -16.07
CA LYS A 59 8.45 -16.10 -15.34
C LYS A 59 7.30 -16.27 -16.28
N ALA A 60 6.33 -17.05 -15.87
CA ALA A 60 5.19 -17.34 -16.72
C ALA A 60 4.35 -16.12 -16.99
N ALA A 61 4.25 -15.22 -16.06
CA ALA A 61 3.37 -14.07 -16.23
C ALA A 61 4.07 -12.95 -16.96
N SER A 62 3.32 -12.18 -17.72
CA SER A 62 3.84 -10.99 -18.36
C SER A 62 4.10 -9.94 -17.30
N PHE A 63 4.88 -8.92 -17.66
CA PHE A 63 5.18 -7.88 -16.69
C PHE A 63 3.91 -7.18 -16.18
N PRO A 64 2.95 -6.77 -17.00
CA PRO A 64 1.77 -6.11 -16.47
C PRO A 64 1.03 -6.97 -15.45
N THR A 65 0.92 -8.28 -15.70
CA THR A 65 0.26 -9.16 -14.76
C THR A 65 1.04 -9.25 -13.47
N TYR A 66 2.34 -9.41 -13.57
CA TYR A 66 3.20 -9.50 -12.40
C TYR A 66 3.13 -8.19 -11.60
N ALA A 67 3.24 -7.06 -12.29
CA ALA A 67 3.26 -5.77 -11.61
C ALA A 67 1.92 -5.48 -10.93
N ALA A 68 0.81 -5.85 -11.57
CA ALA A 68 -0.49 -5.61 -10.96
C ALA A 68 -0.63 -6.35 -9.63
N VAL A 69 -0.11 -7.57 -9.57
CA VAL A 69 -0.17 -8.33 -8.32
C VAL A 69 0.72 -7.68 -7.25
N VAL A 70 1.91 -7.25 -7.64
CA VAL A 70 2.83 -6.61 -6.70
C VAL A 70 2.21 -5.32 -6.17
N ILE A 71 1.63 -4.51 -7.06
CA ILE A 71 1.01 -3.26 -6.66
C ILE A 71 -0.16 -3.53 -5.72
N ARG A 72 -1.03 -4.48 -6.08
CA ARG A 72 -2.18 -4.78 -5.26
C ARG A 72 -1.77 -5.24 -3.87
N ASN A 73 -0.81 -6.15 -3.79
CA ASN A 73 -0.39 -6.67 -2.50
C ASN A 73 0.26 -5.59 -1.65
N ARG A 74 1.05 -4.72 -2.27
CA ARG A 74 1.67 -3.63 -1.53
C ARG A 74 0.63 -2.65 -1.02
N LEU A 75 -0.38 -2.37 -1.83
CA LEU A 75 -1.44 -1.46 -1.40
C LEU A 75 -2.29 -2.08 -0.29
N TYR A 76 -2.55 -3.38 -0.35
CA TYR A 76 -3.28 -4.03 0.74
C TYR A 76 -2.50 -3.93 2.05
N ASP A 77 -1.20 -4.16 2.01
CA ASP A 77 -0.38 -4.05 3.22
C ASP A 77 -0.38 -2.62 3.73
N TYR A 78 -0.27 -1.66 2.82
CA TYR A 78 -0.26 -0.26 3.20
C TYR A 78 -1.57 0.14 3.85
N CYS A 79 -2.69 -0.25 3.25
CA CYS A 79 -4.00 0.09 3.79
C CYS A 79 -4.21 -0.54 5.14
N ARG A 80 -3.80 -1.79 5.31
CA ARG A 80 -3.95 -2.45 6.59
C ARG A 80 -3.17 -1.71 7.66
N HIS A 81 -1.98 -1.28 7.31
CA HIS A 81 -1.14 -0.53 8.23
C HIS A 81 -1.76 0.82 8.58
N MET A 82 -2.28 1.53 7.59
CA MET A 82 -2.90 2.84 7.84
C MET A 82 -4.16 2.72 8.66
N TYR A 83 -4.97 1.71 8.41
CA TYR A 83 -6.15 1.49 9.23
C TYR A 83 -5.76 1.21 10.67
N HIS A 84 -4.69 0.46 10.87
CA HIS A 84 -4.25 0.15 12.22
C HIS A 84 -3.79 1.41 12.93
N ILE A 85 -3.02 2.25 12.25
CA ILE A 85 -2.57 3.50 12.84
C ILE A 85 -3.76 4.40 13.15
N HIS A 86 -4.72 4.47 12.23
CA HIS A 86 -5.88 5.31 12.43
C HIS A 86 -6.68 4.86 13.65
N SER A 87 -6.84 3.55 13.81
CA SER A 87 -7.55 3.02 14.96
C SER A 87 -6.85 3.37 16.26
N ARG A 88 -5.54 3.29 16.26
CA ARG A 88 -4.78 3.61 17.46
C ARG A 88 -4.93 5.09 17.82
N LEU A 89 -4.93 5.95 16.80
CA LEU A 89 -5.09 7.37 17.06
C LEU A 89 -6.48 7.70 17.58
N LEU A 90 -7.49 6.98 17.10
CA LEU A 90 -8.84 7.18 17.61
C LEU A 90 -8.94 6.78 19.07
N TYR A 91 -8.31 5.69 19.46
CA TYR A 91 -8.31 5.28 20.85
C TYR A 91 -7.59 6.31 21.71
N LEU A 92 -6.48 6.83 21.22
CA LEU A 92 -5.74 7.82 21.98
C LEU A 92 -6.59 9.08 22.17
N ASP A 93 -7.25 9.51 21.12
CA ASP A 93 -8.07 10.70 21.20
C ASP A 93 -9.23 10.51 22.18
N ALA A 94 -9.86 9.37 22.14
CA ALA A 94 -10.96 9.08 23.05
C ALA A 94 -10.47 9.03 24.48
N ASP A 95 -9.30 8.45 24.71
CA ASP A 95 -8.75 8.36 26.06
C ASP A 95 -8.47 9.75 26.61
N LEU A 96 -7.90 10.60 25.78
CA LEU A 96 -7.58 11.94 26.25
C LEU A 96 -8.83 12.76 26.55
N SER A 97 -9.89 12.55 25.77
CA SER A 97 -11.09 13.32 26.01
C SER A 97 -11.92 12.76 27.15
N GLU A 98 -11.58 11.55 27.63
CA GLU A 98 -12.32 11.01 28.75
C GLU A 98 -11.48 11.01 29.99
N ASP A 99 -10.70 12.04 30.19
CA ASP A 99 -10.00 12.17 31.44
C ASP A 99 -8.96 11.14 31.65
N GLY A 100 -8.34 10.69 30.66
CA GLY A 100 -7.16 9.95 30.90
C GLY A 100 -7.34 8.54 31.33
N GLU A 101 -8.22 7.85 30.75
CA GLU A 101 -8.31 6.47 31.04
C GLU A 101 -7.16 5.79 30.35
N GLY A 102 -5.98 6.11 30.78
CA GLY A 102 -4.79 5.62 30.12
C GLY A 102 -4.65 4.14 30.11
N THR A 103 -5.19 3.47 31.11
CA THR A 103 -5.09 2.03 31.16
C THR A 103 -5.85 1.41 30.03
N PHE A 104 -7.03 1.91 29.77
CA PHE A 104 -7.83 1.37 28.67
C PHE A 104 -7.11 1.59 27.36
N LEU A 105 -6.57 2.76 27.15
CA LEU A 105 -5.88 3.05 25.91
C LEU A 105 -4.66 2.17 25.75
N GLN A 106 -3.90 1.97 26.81
CA GLN A 106 -2.74 1.14 26.71
C GLN A 106 -3.08 -0.27 26.32
N ASN A 107 -4.12 -0.81 26.86
CA ASN A 107 -4.52 -2.16 26.52
C ASN A 107 -4.91 -2.27 25.06
N GLN A 108 -5.52 -1.23 24.51
CA GLN A 108 -5.95 -1.28 23.14
C GLN A 108 -4.79 -1.06 22.18
N VAL A 109 -3.92 -0.15 22.52
CA VAL A 109 -2.84 0.21 21.62
C VAL A 109 -1.75 -0.84 21.57
N LEU A 110 -1.46 -1.48 22.70
CA LEU A 110 -0.39 -2.43 22.73
C LEU A 110 -0.77 -3.78 22.13
N GLU A 111 -2.03 -3.95 21.84
CA GLU A 111 -2.43 -5.19 21.25
C GLU A 111 -1.92 -5.25 19.87
N PRO A 112 -1.22 -6.25 19.45
CA PRO A 112 -0.69 -6.28 18.11
C PRO A 112 -1.79 -6.40 17.10
N ALA A 113 -1.59 -5.78 15.95
CA ALA A 113 -2.58 -5.83 14.92
C ALA A 113 -2.66 -7.24 14.40
N ALA A 114 -3.84 -7.67 14.12
CA ALA A 114 -3.99 -8.99 13.55
C ALA A 114 -3.45 -8.97 12.15
N PRO A 115 -2.77 -9.95 11.73
CA PRO A 115 -2.20 -9.96 10.40
C PRO A 115 -3.24 -10.11 9.32
#